data_4c762e244015b707972c5c7a18b3621e
#
_entry.id   4c762e244015b707972c5c7a18b3621e
#
_cell.length_a   1.000
_cell.length_b   1.000
_cell.length_c   1.000
_cell.angle_alpha   90.00
_cell.angle_beta   90.00
_cell.angle_gamma   90.00
#
_symmetry.space_group_name_H-M   'P 1'
#
loop_
_entity.id
_entity.type
_entity.pdbx_description
1 polymer ?
#
loop_
_entity_poly.entity_id
_entity_poly.type
_entity_poly.pdbx_seq_one_letter_code
_entity_poly.pdbx_strand_id
1 'polypeptide(L)'
;IRMLVAECEQPATVLAALYFAKLFGIADKVDVSPLFETENALEHGGRFLDALLAEDAFREYARARGRICIQTGFSDAGRFVGQVPASLAIERLQGRLADAMATNGLTDTAALIFNTHGEGMGRGAHPSSYEDRLAWPLSEWARRRFVRAGIRLEPEASFQGGDGYLFFSTPELALATLTRIAELRPSETDPDVPADPFYR
;
A
#
# COMPACT_ATOMS: atom_id res chain seq x y z
N ILE A 1 5.45 -13.81 6.53
CA ILE A 1 4.12 -13.61 7.16
C ILE A 1 3.94 -12.14 7.43
N ARG A 2 2.74 -11.59 7.14
CA ARG A 2 2.39 -10.20 7.47
C ARG A 2 1.50 -10.17 8.71
N MET A 3 1.82 -9.29 9.64
CA MET A 3 1.01 -8.96 10.81
C MET A 3 0.43 -7.57 10.60
N LEU A 4 -0.88 -7.51 10.44
CA LEU A 4 -1.60 -6.24 10.34
C LEU A 4 -1.81 -5.66 11.74
N VAL A 5 -1.54 -4.38 11.87
CA VAL A 5 -1.78 -3.62 13.10
C VAL A 5 -2.85 -2.58 12.78
N ALA A 6 -4.06 -2.82 13.30
CA ALA A 6 -5.20 -1.93 13.12
C ALA A 6 -5.13 -0.71 14.05
N GLU A 7 -5.97 0.28 13.79
CA GLU A 7 -6.10 1.51 14.60
C GLU A 7 -4.77 2.21 14.86
N CYS A 8 -3.96 2.33 13.81
CA CYS A 8 -2.62 2.91 13.87
C CYS A 8 -2.68 4.45 13.92
N GLU A 9 -3.11 5.00 15.03
CA GLU A 9 -3.09 6.45 15.27
C GLU A 9 -1.78 6.93 15.91
N GLN A 10 -1.06 6.03 16.58
CA GLN A 10 0.19 6.32 17.27
C GLN A 10 1.30 5.34 16.87
N PRO A 11 2.53 5.79 16.58
CA PRO A 11 3.67 4.92 16.28
C PRO A 11 3.93 3.86 17.34
N ALA A 12 3.63 4.18 18.62
CA ALA A 12 3.78 3.28 19.75
C ALA A 12 3.05 1.94 19.55
N THR A 13 1.90 1.92 18.87
CA THR A 13 1.16 0.68 18.58
C THR A 13 1.97 -0.26 17.69
N VAL A 14 2.60 0.28 16.63
CA VAL A 14 3.47 -0.50 15.73
C VAL A 14 4.76 -0.93 16.43
N LEU A 15 5.33 -0.05 17.24
CA LEU A 15 6.54 -0.36 18.00
C LEU A 15 6.29 -1.43 19.07
N ALA A 16 5.11 -1.46 19.68
CA ALA A 16 4.73 -2.54 20.61
C ALA A 16 4.64 -3.89 19.88
N ALA A 17 4.02 -3.92 18.68
CA ALA A 17 3.97 -5.11 17.86
C ALA A 17 5.39 -5.59 17.47
N LEU A 18 6.27 -4.67 17.09
CA LEU A 18 7.67 -4.96 16.79
C LEU A 18 8.41 -5.46 18.04
N TYR A 19 8.18 -4.87 19.20
CA TYR A 19 8.75 -5.31 20.47
C TYR A 19 8.40 -6.77 20.75
N PHE A 20 7.13 -7.16 20.61
CA PHE A 20 6.72 -8.55 20.80
C PHE A 20 7.31 -9.47 19.73
N ALA A 21 7.38 -9.04 18.47
CA ALA A 21 8.04 -9.83 17.43
C ALA A 21 9.52 -10.09 17.75
N LYS A 22 10.23 -9.09 18.27
CA LYS A 22 11.62 -9.24 18.75
C LYS A 22 11.70 -10.14 19.99
N LEU A 23 10.81 -9.96 20.97
CA LEU A 23 10.77 -10.75 22.19
C LEU A 23 10.59 -12.25 21.93
N PHE A 24 9.74 -12.58 20.95
CA PHE A 24 9.49 -13.97 20.56
C PHE A 24 10.45 -14.49 19.48
N GLY A 25 11.45 -13.72 19.07
CA GLY A 25 12.44 -14.15 18.09
C GLY A 25 11.89 -14.38 16.69
N ILE A 26 10.82 -13.65 16.29
CA ILE A 26 10.16 -13.79 14.99
C ILE A 26 10.22 -12.52 14.13
N ALA A 27 10.93 -11.50 14.56
CA ALA A 27 11.00 -10.22 13.85
C ALA A 27 11.58 -10.34 12.43
N ASP A 28 12.42 -11.34 12.18
CA ASP A 28 12.97 -11.67 10.87
C ASP A 28 11.98 -12.39 9.95
N LYS A 29 10.87 -12.89 10.47
CA LYS A 29 9.87 -13.69 9.75
C LYS A 29 8.56 -12.96 9.51
N VAL A 30 8.31 -11.88 10.24
CA VAL A 30 7.04 -11.15 10.24
C VAL A 30 7.24 -9.74 9.75
N ASP A 31 6.40 -9.33 8.79
CA ASP A 31 6.27 -7.95 8.35
C ASP A 31 5.19 -7.26 9.20
N VAL A 32 5.59 -6.35 10.07
CA VAL A 32 4.66 -5.53 10.85
C VAL A 32 4.12 -4.43 9.95
N SER A 33 2.82 -4.46 9.68
CA SER A 33 2.16 -3.60 8.68
C SER A 33 1.07 -2.76 9.33
N PRO A 34 1.28 -1.45 9.52
CA PRO A 34 0.22 -0.56 9.98
C PRO A 34 -0.90 -0.46 8.95
N LEU A 35 -2.15 -0.46 9.43
CA LEU A 35 -3.35 -0.29 8.63
C LEU A 35 -3.88 1.13 8.76
N PHE A 36 -4.04 1.81 7.63
CA PHE A 36 -4.64 3.13 7.51
C PHE A 36 -6.00 3.00 6.83
N GLU A 37 -7.08 3.06 7.59
CA GLU A 37 -8.44 2.83 7.09
C GLU A 37 -9.46 3.85 7.60
N THR A 38 -9.19 4.52 8.70
CA THR A 38 -10.07 5.54 9.25
C THR A 38 -9.74 6.92 8.67
N GLU A 39 -10.71 7.83 8.70
CA GLU A 39 -10.50 9.23 8.31
C GLU A 39 -9.31 9.84 9.07
N ASN A 40 -9.27 9.67 10.39
CA ASN A 40 -8.21 10.18 11.25
C ASN A 40 -6.83 9.59 10.87
N ALA A 41 -6.75 8.27 10.64
CA ALA A 41 -5.50 7.61 10.23
C ALA A 41 -5.01 8.11 8.87
N LEU A 42 -5.90 8.35 7.92
CA LEU A 42 -5.55 8.88 6.60
C LEU A 42 -5.17 10.37 6.65
N GLU A 43 -5.84 11.18 7.46
CA GLU A 43 -5.52 12.60 7.64
C GLU A 43 -4.14 12.78 8.28
N HIS A 44 -3.86 12.03 9.33
CA HIS A 44 -2.65 12.14 10.14
C HIS A 44 -1.53 11.18 9.76
N GLY A 45 -1.80 10.27 8.81
CA GLY A 45 -0.88 9.19 8.43
C GLY A 45 0.50 9.66 7.99
N GLY A 46 0.63 10.83 7.37
CA GLY A 46 1.93 11.41 7.04
C GLY A 46 2.78 11.67 8.28
N ARG A 47 2.21 12.32 9.31
CA ARG A 47 2.91 12.57 10.59
C ARG A 47 3.24 11.28 11.33
N PHE A 48 2.33 10.31 11.26
CA PHE A 48 2.57 8.98 11.82
C PHE A 48 3.77 8.31 11.15
N LEU A 49 3.85 8.32 9.82
CA LEU A 49 4.97 7.73 9.08
C LEU A 49 6.28 8.46 9.39
N ASP A 50 6.27 9.79 9.41
CA ASP A 50 7.44 10.58 9.77
C ASP A 50 7.96 10.19 11.16
N ALA A 51 7.07 10.08 12.14
CA ALA A 51 7.44 9.72 13.51
C ALA A 51 7.90 8.25 13.62
N LEU A 52 7.21 7.32 12.96
CA LEU A 52 7.59 5.90 12.99
C LEU A 52 8.95 5.66 12.33
N LEU A 53 9.21 6.29 11.18
CA LEU A 53 10.46 6.11 10.44
C LEU A 53 11.63 6.91 11.08
N ALA A 54 11.34 7.85 11.97
CA ALA A 54 12.36 8.50 12.80
C ALA A 54 12.92 7.61 13.92
N GLU A 55 12.19 6.52 14.27
CA GLU A 55 12.62 5.59 15.31
C GLU A 55 13.71 4.64 14.83
N ASP A 56 14.87 4.66 15.49
CA ASP A 56 16.03 3.81 15.12
C ASP A 56 15.66 2.34 15.07
N ALA A 57 14.93 1.86 16.09
CA ALA A 57 14.53 0.47 16.19
C ALA A 57 13.65 -0.01 15.03
N PHE A 58 12.83 0.90 14.47
CA PHE A 58 12.00 0.57 13.30
C PHE A 58 12.83 0.62 12.02
N ARG A 59 13.74 1.59 11.86
CA ARG A 59 14.65 1.65 10.69
C ARG A 59 15.56 0.43 10.60
N GLU A 60 16.14 0.01 11.72
CA GLU A 60 16.96 -1.21 11.78
C GLU A 60 16.16 -2.44 11.36
N TYR A 61 14.93 -2.56 11.88
CA TYR A 61 14.01 -3.63 11.51
C TYR A 61 13.68 -3.59 10.01
N ALA A 62 13.32 -2.42 9.47
CA ALA A 62 12.98 -2.25 8.06
C ALA A 62 14.13 -2.65 7.14
N ARG A 63 15.37 -2.25 7.47
CA ARG A 63 16.58 -2.66 6.73
C ARG A 63 16.82 -4.17 6.83
N ALA A 64 16.68 -4.76 8.00
CA ALA A 64 16.82 -6.20 8.18
C ALA A 64 15.76 -6.99 7.40
N ARG A 65 14.54 -6.45 7.27
CA ARG A 65 13.46 -7.03 6.43
C ARG A 65 13.64 -6.74 4.94
N GLY A 66 14.42 -5.73 4.58
CA GLY A 66 14.58 -5.24 3.20
C GLY A 66 13.32 -4.54 2.67
N ARG A 67 12.32 -4.28 3.53
CA ARG A 67 11.06 -3.64 3.13
C ARG A 67 10.30 -3.02 4.30
N ILE A 68 9.51 -2.00 3.96
CA ILE A 68 8.47 -1.43 4.83
C ILE A 68 7.12 -1.84 4.27
N CYS A 69 6.26 -2.39 5.12
CA CYS A 69 4.92 -2.80 4.74
C CYS A 69 3.90 -1.83 5.32
N ILE A 70 2.96 -1.36 4.51
CA ILE A 70 1.76 -0.67 4.96
C ILE A 70 0.53 -1.28 4.30
N GLN A 71 -0.62 -1.11 4.91
CA GLN A 71 -1.91 -1.43 4.32
C GLN A 71 -2.78 -0.20 4.28
N THR A 72 -3.45 0.02 3.15
CA THR A 72 -4.48 1.05 3.01
C THR A 72 -5.84 0.40 2.86
N GLY A 73 -6.74 0.70 3.82
CA GLY A 73 -8.10 0.22 3.85
C GLY A 73 -9.02 1.20 3.12
N PHE A 74 -9.66 0.75 2.05
CA PHE A 74 -10.59 1.59 1.28
C PHE A 74 -12.03 1.43 1.72
N SER A 75 -12.38 0.29 2.33
CA SER A 75 -13.75 -0.05 2.70
C SER A 75 -14.37 0.97 3.64
N ASP A 76 -13.74 1.22 4.77
CA ASP A 76 -14.24 2.17 5.77
C ASP A 76 -14.08 3.61 5.32
N ALA A 77 -12.92 3.99 4.82
CA ALA A 77 -12.70 5.32 4.28
C ALA A 77 -13.71 5.66 3.18
N GLY A 78 -13.92 4.77 2.19
CA GLY A 78 -14.89 4.99 1.12
C GLY A 78 -16.34 5.09 1.60
N ARG A 79 -16.69 4.41 2.70
CA ARG A 79 -18.02 4.51 3.30
C ARG A 79 -18.27 5.81 4.05
N PHE A 80 -17.31 6.25 4.83
CA PHE A 80 -17.50 7.38 5.76
C PHE A 80 -17.17 8.73 5.15
N VAL A 81 -16.15 8.80 4.30
CA VAL A 81 -15.73 10.08 3.68
C VAL A 81 -16.05 10.17 2.19
N GLY A 82 -16.44 9.07 1.56
CA GLY A 82 -16.71 8.98 0.12
C GLY A 82 -15.49 8.50 -0.68
N GLN A 83 -15.75 8.05 -1.91
CA GLN A 83 -14.76 7.37 -2.76
C GLN A 83 -13.61 8.28 -3.19
N VAL A 84 -13.95 9.47 -3.70
CA VAL A 84 -12.95 10.41 -4.20
C VAL A 84 -12.07 10.95 -3.07
N PRO A 85 -12.61 11.46 -1.94
CA PRO A 85 -11.78 11.88 -0.82
C PRO A 85 -10.91 10.75 -0.27
N ALA A 86 -11.44 9.53 -0.15
CA ALA A 86 -10.67 8.38 0.32
C ALA A 86 -9.50 8.05 -0.62
N SER A 87 -9.73 8.03 -1.93
CA SER A 87 -8.68 7.76 -2.92
C SER A 87 -7.58 8.83 -2.86
N LEU A 88 -7.94 10.11 -2.78
CA LEU A 88 -6.97 11.20 -2.68
C LEU A 88 -6.17 11.18 -1.36
N ALA A 89 -6.83 10.82 -0.25
CA ALA A 89 -6.16 10.69 1.03
C ALA A 89 -5.15 9.53 1.04
N ILE A 90 -5.51 8.40 0.44
CA ILE A 90 -4.62 7.24 0.26
C ILE A 90 -3.44 7.60 -0.64
N GLU A 91 -3.68 8.26 -1.77
CA GLU A 91 -2.62 8.71 -2.67
C GLU A 91 -1.64 9.66 -1.98
N ARG A 92 -2.17 10.62 -1.21
CA ARG A 92 -1.34 11.51 -0.39
C ARG A 92 -0.49 10.73 0.61
N LEU A 93 -1.07 9.74 1.30
CA LEU A 93 -0.36 8.88 2.24
C LEU A 93 0.79 8.12 1.56
N GLN A 94 0.55 7.57 0.38
CA GLN A 94 1.55 6.87 -0.42
C GLN A 94 2.72 7.79 -0.78
N GLY A 95 2.42 9.02 -1.22
CA GLY A 95 3.45 10.03 -1.48
C GLY A 95 4.25 10.39 -0.23
N ARG A 96 3.59 10.52 0.93
CA ARG A 96 4.25 10.78 2.21
C ARG A 96 5.15 9.63 2.65
N LEU A 97 4.76 8.37 2.38
CA LEU A 97 5.63 7.22 2.65
C LEU A 97 6.93 7.33 1.85
N ALA A 98 6.86 7.64 0.55
CA ALA A 98 8.05 7.80 -0.28
C ALA A 98 8.98 8.90 0.27
N ASP A 99 8.42 10.06 0.64
CA ASP A 99 9.17 11.17 1.20
C ASP A 99 9.82 10.80 2.56
N ALA A 100 9.06 10.18 3.45
CA ALA A 100 9.55 9.77 4.77
C ALA A 100 10.66 8.71 4.67
N MET A 101 10.53 7.75 3.75
CA MET A 101 11.58 6.76 3.49
C MET A 101 12.85 7.43 2.97
N ALA A 102 12.75 8.33 1.98
CA ALA A 102 13.89 9.05 1.45
C ALA A 102 14.59 9.91 2.51
N THR A 103 13.80 10.64 3.31
CA THR A 103 14.33 11.51 4.39
C THR A 103 15.08 10.71 5.46
N ASN A 104 14.66 9.48 5.73
CA ASN A 104 15.26 8.61 6.75
C ASN A 104 16.32 7.64 6.18
N GLY A 105 16.75 7.84 4.93
CA GLY A 105 17.81 7.04 4.30
C GLY A 105 17.43 5.57 4.11
N LEU A 106 16.17 5.30 3.74
CA LEU A 106 15.62 3.95 3.51
C LEU A 106 15.38 3.67 2.02
N THR A 107 16.20 4.28 1.15
CA THR A 107 16.08 4.12 -0.31
C THR A 107 16.54 2.73 -0.82
N ASP A 108 17.31 2.01 -0.02
CA ASP A 108 17.69 0.62 -0.24
C ASP A 108 16.63 -0.40 0.21
N THR A 109 15.56 0.09 0.81
CA THR A 109 14.46 -0.70 1.38
C THR A 109 13.23 -0.57 0.49
N ALA A 110 12.57 -1.68 0.18
CA ALA A 110 11.35 -1.65 -0.64
C ALA A 110 10.15 -1.09 0.15
N ALA A 111 9.24 -0.43 -0.56
CA ALA A 111 7.92 -0.09 -0.04
C ALA A 111 6.90 -1.13 -0.52
N LEU A 112 6.36 -1.92 0.38
CA LEU A 112 5.27 -2.85 0.09
C LEU A 112 3.96 -2.22 0.55
N ILE A 113 3.05 -1.98 -0.40
CA ILE A 113 1.75 -1.37 -0.14
C ILE A 113 0.65 -2.36 -0.50
N PHE A 114 -0.05 -2.83 0.51
CA PHE A 114 -1.22 -3.68 0.32
C PHE A 114 -2.49 -2.83 0.30
N ASN A 115 -3.21 -2.86 -0.83
CA ASN A 115 -4.40 -2.06 -1.05
C ASN A 115 -5.65 -2.94 -1.08
N THR A 116 -6.69 -2.51 -0.36
CA THR A 116 -8.00 -3.16 -0.39
C THR A 116 -8.97 -2.49 -1.36
N HIS A 117 -8.46 -1.81 -2.38
CA HIS A 117 -9.25 -1.12 -3.39
C HIS A 117 -10.12 -2.05 -4.25
N GLY A 118 -9.93 -3.37 -4.16
CA GLY A 118 -10.83 -4.34 -4.76
C GLY A 118 -12.29 -4.09 -4.43
N GLU A 119 -12.55 -3.62 -3.23
CA GLU A 119 -13.89 -3.23 -2.80
C GLU A 119 -14.40 -1.94 -3.47
N GLY A 120 -13.51 -1.13 -4.03
CA GLY A 120 -13.87 0.10 -4.74
C GLY A 120 -14.64 -0.17 -6.04
N MET A 121 -14.43 -1.30 -6.70
CA MET A 121 -15.14 -1.64 -7.95
C MET A 121 -16.66 -1.70 -7.78
N GLY A 122 -17.13 -2.28 -6.67
CA GLY A 122 -18.55 -2.28 -6.33
C GLY A 122 -19.12 -0.92 -5.93
N ARG A 123 -18.27 0.10 -5.82
CA ARG A 123 -18.61 1.46 -5.32
C ARG A 123 -18.27 2.59 -6.28
N GLY A 124 -18.09 2.29 -7.54
CA GLY A 124 -17.90 3.30 -8.57
C GLY A 124 -16.49 3.42 -9.14
N ALA A 125 -15.54 2.63 -8.70
CA ALA A 125 -14.27 2.50 -9.41
C ALA A 125 -14.48 1.65 -10.67
N HIS A 126 -14.25 2.22 -11.82
CA HIS A 126 -14.49 1.56 -13.10
C HIS A 126 -13.22 1.57 -13.97
N PRO A 127 -12.24 0.69 -13.66
CA PRO A 127 -11.08 0.54 -14.53
C PRO A 127 -11.52 0.07 -15.91
N SER A 128 -10.89 0.59 -16.95
CA SER A 128 -11.25 0.29 -18.34
C SER A 128 -10.72 -1.07 -18.81
N SER A 129 -9.72 -1.60 -18.12
CA SER A 129 -9.07 -2.86 -18.45
C SER A 129 -8.65 -3.64 -17.19
N TYR A 130 -8.24 -4.90 -17.38
CA TYR A 130 -7.67 -5.67 -16.28
C TYR A 130 -6.33 -5.10 -15.81
N GLU A 131 -5.55 -4.54 -16.72
CA GLU A 131 -4.31 -3.84 -16.40
C GLU A 131 -4.56 -2.61 -15.53
N ASP A 132 -5.55 -1.79 -15.91
CA ASP A 132 -6.00 -0.66 -15.10
C ASP A 132 -6.46 -1.12 -13.72
N ARG A 133 -7.15 -2.28 -13.65
CA ARG A 133 -7.60 -2.85 -12.39
C ARG A 133 -6.43 -3.19 -11.45
N LEU A 134 -5.34 -3.73 -11.98
CA LEU A 134 -4.14 -4.02 -11.19
C LEU A 134 -3.37 -2.75 -10.82
N ALA A 135 -3.41 -1.74 -11.68
CA ALA A 135 -2.75 -0.46 -11.45
C ALA A 135 -3.54 0.48 -10.53
N TRP A 136 -4.87 0.33 -10.46
CA TRP A 136 -5.79 1.22 -9.76
C TRP A 136 -5.39 1.59 -8.32
N PRO A 137 -4.86 0.68 -7.50
CA PRO A 137 -4.53 0.99 -6.11
C PRO A 137 -3.41 2.02 -5.92
N LEU A 138 -2.61 2.24 -6.95
CA LEU A 138 -1.49 3.16 -6.95
C LEU A 138 -1.52 4.00 -8.22
N SER A 139 -1.90 5.25 -8.07
CA SER A 139 -1.91 6.20 -9.18
C SER A 139 -0.51 6.37 -9.77
N GLU A 140 -0.48 6.81 -11.01
CA GLU A 140 0.76 7.16 -11.72
C GLU A 140 1.56 8.22 -10.95
N TRP A 141 0.88 9.18 -10.34
CA TRP A 141 1.51 10.20 -9.50
C TRP A 141 2.20 9.60 -8.28
N ALA A 142 1.53 8.69 -7.56
CA ALA A 142 2.12 8.00 -6.41
C ALA A 142 3.32 7.14 -6.84
N ARG A 143 3.21 6.38 -7.93
CA ARG A 143 4.32 5.56 -8.47
C ARG A 143 5.56 6.40 -8.79
N ARG A 144 5.37 7.55 -9.46
CA ARG A 144 6.46 8.48 -9.79
C ARG A 144 7.17 9.04 -8.56
N ARG A 145 6.48 9.19 -7.43
CA ARG A 145 7.11 9.64 -6.18
C ARG A 145 8.15 8.61 -5.71
N PHE A 146 7.81 7.32 -5.73
CA PHE A 146 8.74 6.24 -5.37
C PHE A 146 9.92 6.15 -6.34
N VAL A 147 9.65 6.22 -7.64
CA VAL A 147 10.72 6.21 -8.67
C VAL A 147 11.70 7.37 -8.46
N ARG A 148 11.21 8.60 -8.29
CA ARG A 148 12.05 9.78 -8.03
C ARG A 148 12.85 9.67 -6.73
N ALA A 149 12.29 9.02 -5.72
CA ALA A 149 12.97 8.76 -4.47
C ALA A 149 13.98 7.59 -4.55
N GLY A 150 14.05 6.88 -5.68
CA GLY A 150 14.88 5.69 -5.85
C GLY A 150 14.44 4.50 -5.01
N ILE A 151 13.16 4.44 -4.64
CA ILE A 151 12.60 3.39 -3.78
C ILE A 151 11.87 2.38 -4.64
N ARG A 152 12.22 1.09 -4.46
CA ARG A 152 11.51 -0.01 -5.10
C ARG A 152 10.11 -0.16 -4.49
N LEU A 153 9.10 -0.11 -5.35
CA LEU A 153 7.70 -0.25 -4.96
C LEU A 153 7.21 -1.68 -5.23
N GLU A 154 6.57 -2.28 -4.23
CA GLU A 154 5.93 -3.60 -4.30
C GLU A 154 4.43 -3.44 -4.01
N PRO A 155 3.60 -3.13 -5.03
CA PRO A 155 2.18 -3.00 -4.82
C PRO A 155 1.52 -4.37 -4.74
N GLU A 156 0.62 -4.53 -3.77
CA GLU A 156 -0.26 -5.69 -3.68
C GLU A 156 -1.72 -5.23 -3.70
N ALA A 157 -2.54 -5.92 -4.45
CA ALA A 157 -3.99 -5.70 -4.51
C ALA A 157 -4.74 -6.92 -4.00
N SER A 158 -5.85 -6.69 -3.31
CA SER A 158 -6.75 -7.77 -2.93
C SER A 158 -7.89 -7.93 -3.93
N PHE A 159 -8.32 -9.17 -4.11
CA PHE A 159 -9.54 -9.53 -4.82
C PHE A 159 -10.57 -9.99 -3.78
N GLN A 160 -11.43 -9.07 -3.34
CA GLN A 160 -12.41 -9.32 -2.28
C GLN A 160 -13.82 -9.03 -2.78
N GLY A 161 -14.83 -9.57 -2.08
CA GLY A 161 -16.23 -9.32 -2.39
C GLY A 161 -16.58 -9.68 -3.84
N GLY A 162 -17.16 -8.75 -4.57
CA GLY A 162 -17.56 -8.95 -5.97
C GLY A 162 -16.40 -9.30 -6.90
N ASP A 163 -15.21 -8.78 -6.66
CA ASP A 163 -14.02 -9.12 -7.43
C ASP A 163 -13.62 -10.57 -7.24
N GLY A 164 -13.62 -11.06 -6.01
CA GLY A 164 -13.33 -12.46 -5.71
C GLY A 164 -14.28 -13.40 -6.43
N TYR A 165 -15.57 -13.05 -6.45
CA TYR A 165 -16.57 -13.81 -7.17
C TYR A 165 -16.37 -13.75 -8.70
N LEU A 166 -16.13 -12.56 -9.24
CA LEU A 166 -15.92 -12.36 -10.68
C LEU A 166 -14.71 -13.11 -11.25
N PHE A 167 -13.61 -13.09 -10.52
CA PHE A 167 -12.34 -13.56 -11.05
C PHE A 167 -11.90 -14.93 -10.54
N PHE A 168 -12.50 -15.44 -9.46
CA PHE A 168 -12.06 -16.66 -8.78
C PHE A 168 -13.20 -17.61 -8.42
N SER A 169 -14.40 -17.41 -8.95
CA SER A 169 -15.58 -18.22 -8.58
C SER A 169 -15.54 -19.66 -9.11
N THR A 170 -14.79 -19.91 -10.17
CA THR A 170 -14.57 -21.24 -10.71
C THR A 170 -13.09 -21.51 -10.97
N PRO A 171 -12.64 -22.77 -11.03
CA PRO A 171 -11.27 -23.12 -11.35
C PRO A 171 -10.79 -22.52 -12.68
N GLU A 172 -11.63 -22.47 -13.70
CA GLU A 172 -11.31 -21.96 -15.03
C GLU A 172 -11.10 -20.43 -14.98
N LEU A 173 -11.98 -19.70 -14.27
CA LEU A 173 -11.83 -18.27 -14.06
C LEU A 173 -10.59 -17.95 -13.25
N ALA A 174 -10.36 -18.72 -12.19
CA ALA A 174 -9.15 -18.56 -11.37
C ALA A 174 -7.88 -18.79 -12.19
N LEU A 175 -7.84 -19.84 -13.01
CA LEU A 175 -6.70 -20.11 -13.89
C LEU A 175 -6.49 -18.98 -14.91
N ALA A 176 -7.56 -18.54 -15.58
CA ALA A 176 -7.48 -17.46 -16.55
C ALA A 176 -6.99 -16.15 -15.90
N THR A 177 -7.50 -15.84 -14.71
CA THR A 177 -7.11 -14.66 -13.95
C THR A 177 -5.65 -14.70 -13.51
N LEU A 178 -5.18 -15.83 -12.96
CA LEU A 178 -3.80 -16.01 -12.54
C LEU A 178 -2.83 -15.98 -13.75
N THR A 179 -3.24 -16.57 -14.86
CA THR A 179 -2.47 -16.52 -16.11
C THR A 179 -2.33 -15.07 -16.57
N ARG A 180 -3.42 -14.29 -16.56
CA ARG A 180 -3.38 -12.90 -16.96
C ARG A 180 -2.54 -12.03 -16.02
N ILE A 181 -2.60 -12.28 -14.71
CA ILE A 181 -1.71 -11.61 -13.73
C ILE A 181 -0.24 -11.90 -14.04
N ALA A 182 0.08 -13.16 -14.35
CA ALA A 182 1.46 -13.56 -14.67
C ALA A 182 1.96 -12.96 -15.99
N GLU A 183 1.07 -12.75 -16.97
CA GLU A 183 1.39 -12.11 -18.25
C GLU A 183 1.58 -10.59 -18.13
N LEU A 184 0.81 -9.94 -17.24
CA LEU A 184 0.90 -8.52 -16.99
C LEU A 184 2.10 -8.25 -16.08
N ARG A 185 3.24 -7.99 -16.69
CA ARG A 185 4.36 -7.43 -15.91
C ARG A 185 4.02 -6.00 -15.55
N PRO A 186 4.23 -5.57 -14.28
CA PRO A 186 4.17 -4.16 -13.94
C PRO A 186 5.10 -3.42 -14.89
N SER A 187 4.57 -2.53 -15.71
CA SER A 187 5.41 -1.63 -16.48
C SER A 187 6.22 -0.82 -15.48
N GLU A 188 7.53 -0.83 -15.60
CA GLU A 188 8.37 0.13 -14.90
C GLU A 188 7.85 1.51 -15.30
N THR A 189 7.43 2.27 -14.32
CA THR A 189 6.83 3.57 -14.57
C THR A 189 7.93 4.47 -15.11
N ASP A 190 7.90 4.74 -16.41
CA ASP A 190 8.84 5.66 -17.03
C ASP A 190 8.59 7.06 -16.43
N PRO A 191 9.57 7.67 -15.75
CA PRO A 191 9.42 8.99 -15.17
C PRO A 191 9.11 10.08 -16.21
N ASP A 192 9.37 9.81 -17.48
CA ASP A 192 9.11 10.73 -18.61
C ASP A 192 7.72 10.55 -19.24
N VAL A 193 6.95 9.55 -18.84
CA VAL A 193 5.55 9.41 -19.29
C VAL A 193 4.75 10.63 -18.80
N PRO A 194 4.00 11.32 -19.69
CA PRO A 194 3.18 12.45 -19.30
C PRO A 194 2.23 12.10 -18.15
N ALA A 195 2.12 13.01 -17.18
CA ALA A 195 1.19 12.81 -16.09
C ALA A 195 -0.23 12.56 -16.61
N ASP A 196 -0.97 11.68 -15.94
CA ASP A 196 -2.38 11.48 -16.21
C ASP A 196 -3.08 12.83 -16.26
N PRO A 197 -3.87 13.12 -17.33
CA PRO A 197 -4.56 14.41 -17.49
C PRO A 197 -5.46 14.77 -16.29
N PHE A 198 -5.88 13.79 -15.50
CA PHE A 198 -6.64 14.01 -14.27
C PHE A 198 -5.83 14.72 -13.16
N TYR A 199 -4.51 14.62 -13.20
CA TYR A 199 -3.60 15.20 -12.20
C TYR A 199 -2.78 16.39 -12.74
N ARG A 200 -3.27 17.04 -13.79
CA ARG A 200 -2.68 18.26 -14.35
C ARG A 200 -3.19 19.50 -13.65
#